data_8749e7703ce6d7edaa31cd7942520591
#
_entry.id   8749e7703ce6d7edaa31cd7942520591
#
_cell.length_a   1.000
_cell.length_b   1.000
_cell.length_c   1.000
_cell.angle_alpha   90.00
_cell.angle_beta   90.00
_cell.angle_gamma   90.00
#
_symmetry.space_group_name_H-M   'P 1'
#
loop_
_entity.id
_entity.type
_entity.pdbx_description
1 polymer ?
#
loop_
_entity_poly.entity_id
_entity_poly.type
_entity_poly.pdbx_seq_one_letter_code
_entity_poly.pdbx_strand_id
1 'polypeptide(L)'
;MLAEGWWSGGATYAGENWNFFGDRQSLLAQLVVTYEDGQQQTVVTSPDTWKYFNQGPVVYGSFFQGEVYDARKEQAIAGWSCPGYEDAAWKPAVEVTLENHVSQVGGGNVPKVNDYSAFHLKAQYGQTVRAIQQLTARSVEEVRPGIFVYDMGQNMVGVPEITLHGMEAGREINLRYAEGKYPDLPRYAGNEGMIMLENIRAAMAQDKYITKGGEETIAPRFTIMAIGMSRLRALTRPCPWKV
;
A
#
# COMPACT_ATOMS: atom_id res chain seq x y z
N MET A 1 4.56 -1.63 10.78
CA MET A 1 4.12 -0.44 10.01
C MET A 1 2.61 -0.47 9.93
N LEU A 2 1.95 0.68 9.90
CA LEU A 2 0.50 0.83 9.84
C LEU A 2 0.16 1.78 8.68
N ALA A 3 -0.80 1.41 7.84
CA ALA A 3 -1.33 2.22 6.76
C ALA A 3 -2.86 2.32 6.88
N GLU A 4 -3.52 3.17 6.10
CA GLU A 4 -4.94 3.48 6.34
C GLU A 4 -5.89 2.31 6.08
N GLY A 5 -5.63 1.50 5.07
CA GLY A 5 -6.50 0.38 4.73
C GLY A 5 -7.94 0.82 4.46
N TRP A 6 -8.89 0.08 5.01
CA TRP A 6 -10.33 0.36 4.91
C TRP A 6 -10.90 1.02 6.16
N TRP A 7 -10.11 1.18 7.19
CA TRP A 7 -10.59 1.75 8.43
C TRP A 7 -10.80 3.25 8.30
N SER A 8 -9.77 3.96 7.89
CA SER A 8 -9.81 5.41 7.69
C SER A 8 -9.40 5.78 6.26
N GLY A 9 -9.64 7.03 5.86
CA GLY A 9 -9.36 7.52 4.53
C GLY A 9 -10.43 7.16 3.51
N GLY A 10 -10.10 7.28 2.21
CA GLY A 10 -11.02 7.07 1.12
C GLY A 10 -11.15 5.59 0.75
N ALA A 11 -12.22 4.93 1.15
CA ALA A 11 -12.48 3.54 0.77
C ALA A 11 -12.90 3.44 -0.70
N THR A 12 -13.88 4.22 -1.12
CA THR A 12 -14.29 4.30 -2.52
C THR A 12 -14.71 5.73 -2.87
N TYR A 13 -13.96 6.39 -3.74
CA TYR A 13 -14.31 7.74 -4.18
C TYR A 13 -15.62 7.78 -4.97
N ALA A 14 -15.90 6.75 -5.77
CA ALA A 14 -17.13 6.66 -6.54
C ALA A 14 -18.40 6.59 -5.68
N GLY A 15 -18.28 6.13 -4.44
CA GLY A 15 -19.39 6.06 -3.48
C GLY A 15 -19.36 7.16 -2.43
N GLU A 16 -18.41 8.09 -2.52
CA GLU A 16 -18.19 9.14 -1.51
C GLU A 16 -18.06 8.57 -0.08
N ASN A 17 -17.34 7.43 0.05
CA ASN A 17 -17.13 6.77 1.32
C ASN A 17 -15.78 7.16 1.91
N TRP A 18 -15.80 7.78 3.06
CA TRP A 18 -14.62 8.21 3.82
C TRP A 18 -14.68 7.65 5.23
N ASN A 19 -13.53 7.21 5.73
CA ASN A 19 -13.42 6.70 7.09
C ASN A 19 -14.49 5.65 7.39
N PHE A 20 -14.59 4.62 6.53
CA PHE A 20 -15.70 3.67 6.53
C PHE A 20 -15.98 3.08 7.92
N PHE A 21 -14.93 2.76 8.66
CA PHE A 21 -15.02 2.20 10.00
C PHE A 21 -14.61 3.17 11.12
N GLY A 22 -13.94 4.27 10.79
CA GLY A 22 -13.48 5.29 11.74
C GLY A 22 -12.45 6.23 11.12
N ASP A 23 -12.20 7.35 11.76
CA ASP A 23 -11.34 8.44 11.27
C ASP A 23 -9.92 8.43 11.83
N ARG A 24 -9.59 7.47 12.67
CA ARG A 24 -8.28 7.32 13.30
C ARG A 24 -7.78 5.89 13.18
N GLN A 25 -6.53 5.74 12.79
CA GLN A 25 -5.86 4.45 12.75
C GLN A 25 -5.31 4.12 14.12
N SER A 26 -5.44 2.87 14.53
CA SER A 26 -4.84 2.37 15.76
C SER A 26 -4.38 0.93 15.60
N LEU A 27 -3.46 0.53 16.45
CA LEU A 27 -2.95 -0.83 16.54
C LEU A 27 -3.31 -1.41 17.90
N LEU A 28 -4.00 -2.54 17.90
CA LEU A 28 -4.15 -3.40 19.06
C LEU A 28 -3.47 -4.73 18.75
N ALA A 29 -2.41 -5.05 19.48
CA ALA A 29 -1.63 -6.25 19.25
C ALA A 29 -1.29 -6.95 20.57
N GLN A 30 -1.24 -8.27 20.51
CA GLN A 30 -0.80 -9.13 21.58
C GLN A 30 0.16 -10.18 21.04
N LEU A 31 1.32 -10.30 21.67
CA LEU A 31 2.27 -11.39 21.44
C LEU A 31 2.32 -12.28 22.66
N VAL A 32 2.03 -13.57 22.48
CA VAL A 32 2.19 -14.57 23.53
C VAL A 32 3.40 -15.44 23.19
N VAL A 33 4.40 -15.42 24.05
CA VAL A 33 5.59 -16.26 23.94
C VAL A 33 5.46 -17.42 24.92
N THR A 34 5.51 -18.65 24.43
CA THR A 34 5.51 -19.86 25.25
C THR A 34 6.91 -20.44 25.22
N TYR A 35 7.54 -20.55 26.38
CA TYR A 35 8.87 -21.11 26.56
C TYR A 35 8.82 -22.64 26.62
N GLU A 36 9.98 -23.30 26.46
CA GLU A 36 10.09 -24.76 26.48
C GLU A 36 9.64 -25.38 27.80
N ASP A 37 9.77 -24.66 28.92
CA ASP A 37 9.31 -25.06 30.24
C ASP A 37 7.80 -24.86 30.48
N GLY A 38 7.07 -24.39 29.46
CA GLY A 38 5.64 -24.12 29.51
C GLY A 38 5.27 -22.76 30.11
N GLN A 39 6.22 -21.97 30.58
CA GLN A 39 5.94 -20.60 31.02
C GLN A 39 5.49 -19.74 29.83
N GLN A 40 4.65 -18.76 30.12
CA GLN A 40 4.17 -17.81 29.09
C GLN A 40 4.48 -16.38 29.49
N GLN A 41 4.92 -15.62 28.51
CA GLN A 41 5.06 -14.17 28.59
C GLN A 41 4.12 -13.53 27.58
N THR A 42 3.36 -12.53 28.01
CA THR A 42 2.47 -11.77 27.13
C THR A 42 2.96 -10.33 27.01
N VAL A 43 3.13 -9.86 25.78
CA VAL A 43 3.43 -8.47 25.44
C VAL A 43 2.23 -7.89 24.71
N VAL A 44 1.69 -6.77 25.20
CA VAL A 44 0.55 -6.07 24.62
C VAL A 44 0.92 -4.65 24.23
N THR A 45 0.21 -4.09 23.26
CA THR A 45 0.32 -2.65 22.96
C THR A 45 -0.09 -1.84 24.19
N SER A 46 0.74 -0.86 24.55
CA SER A 46 0.51 0.01 25.71
C SER A 46 1.13 1.38 25.46
N PRO A 47 0.49 2.48 25.86
CA PRO A 47 1.08 3.82 25.78
C PRO A 47 2.34 3.96 26.64
N ASP A 48 2.48 3.15 27.71
CA ASP A 48 3.60 3.25 28.64
C ASP A 48 4.90 2.65 28.10
N THR A 49 4.79 1.67 27.20
CA THR A 49 5.96 0.89 26.76
C THR A 49 6.19 0.91 25.26
N TRP A 50 5.20 1.36 24.50
CA TRP A 50 5.30 1.41 23.06
C TRP A 50 5.60 2.83 22.56
N LYS A 51 6.32 2.90 21.46
CA LYS A 51 6.64 4.15 20.77
C LYS A 51 6.25 4.04 19.30
N TYR A 52 6.09 5.17 18.65
CA TYR A 52 5.84 5.25 17.23
C TYR A 52 6.75 6.26 16.55
N PHE A 53 6.97 6.04 15.25
CA PHE A 53 7.69 6.95 14.37
C PHE A 53 6.87 7.14 13.10
N ASN A 54 6.48 8.39 12.82
CA ASN A 54 5.57 8.74 11.73
C ASN A 54 6.26 9.46 10.55
N GLN A 55 7.59 9.41 10.48
CA GLN A 55 8.37 10.00 9.39
C GLN A 55 9.13 8.95 8.58
N GLY A 56 8.67 7.71 8.64
CA GLY A 56 9.25 6.57 7.91
C GLY A 56 9.03 6.64 6.39
N PRO A 57 9.53 5.63 5.67
CA PRO A 57 9.50 5.59 4.21
C PRO A 57 8.09 5.43 3.64
N VAL A 58 7.17 4.78 4.32
CA VAL A 58 5.76 4.70 3.91
C VAL A 58 5.10 6.04 4.21
N VAL A 59 4.87 6.83 3.19
CA VAL A 59 4.27 8.17 3.28
C VAL A 59 2.75 8.09 3.23
N TYR A 60 2.25 7.15 2.44
CA TYR A 60 0.83 6.89 2.26
C TYR A 60 0.61 5.43 1.86
N GLY A 61 -0.53 4.85 2.22
CA GLY A 61 -0.92 3.52 1.78
C GLY A 61 -2.42 3.30 1.88
N SER A 62 -3.02 2.90 0.76
CA SER A 62 -4.44 2.59 0.64
C SER A 62 -4.65 1.47 -0.38
N PHE A 63 -5.61 0.59 -0.11
CA PHE A 63 -5.91 -0.54 -1.01
C PHE A 63 -6.31 -0.10 -2.43
N PHE A 64 -7.02 1.01 -2.56
CA PHE A 64 -7.51 1.47 -3.87
C PHE A 64 -6.68 2.57 -4.48
N GLN A 65 -6.01 3.35 -3.64
CA GLN A 65 -5.25 4.50 -4.12
C GLN A 65 -3.79 4.13 -4.38
N GLY A 66 -3.30 3.12 -3.67
CA GLY A 66 -1.94 2.64 -3.77
C GLY A 66 -1.02 3.11 -2.66
N GLU A 67 0.28 2.89 -2.82
CA GLU A 67 1.32 3.22 -1.86
C GLU A 67 2.18 4.38 -2.36
N VAL A 68 2.59 5.25 -1.45
CA VAL A 68 3.66 6.22 -1.68
C VAL A 68 4.82 5.88 -0.74
N TYR A 69 5.95 5.51 -1.33
CA TYR A 69 7.15 5.11 -0.60
C TYR A 69 8.33 6.01 -0.94
N ASP A 70 8.95 6.59 0.07
CA ASP A 70 10.17 7.39 -0.08
C ASP A 70 11.37 6.64 0.50
N ALA A 71 12.12 5.95 -0.35
CA ALA A 71 13.24 5.12 0.07
C ALA A 71 14.38 5.92 0.72
N ARG A 72 14.47 7.22 0.49
CA ARG A 72 15.47 8.10 1.12
C ARG A 72 15.31 8.17 2.63
N LYS A 73 14.10 7.89 3.14
CA LYS A 73 13.77 7.90 4.57
C LYS A 73 14.14 6.60 5.30
N GLU A 74 14.53 5.55 4.58
CA GLU A 74 14.89 4.25 5.20
C GLU A 74 16.05 4.39 6.18
N GLN A 75 17.01 5.25 5.88
CA GLN A 75 18.18 5.46 6.74
C GLN A 75 17.79 5.96 8.14
N ALA A 76 16.71 6.75 8.26
CA ALA A 76 16.26 7.29 9.54
C ALA A 76 15.74 6.21 10.50
N ILE A 77 15.41 5.03 9.98
CA ILE A 77 14.91 3.90 10.75
C ILE A 77 15.73 2.62 10.52
N ALA A 78 16.95 2.75 9.98
CA ALA A 78 17.80 1.60 9.72
C ALA A 78 18.06 0.82 11.02
N GLY A 79 17.77 -0.49 11.00
CA GLY A 79 17.93 -1.36 12.19
C GLY A 79 16.82 -1.26 13.23
N TRP A 80 15.71 -0.58 12.96
CA TRP A 80 14.61 -0.37 13.93
C TRP A 80 14.04 -1.66 14.56
N SER A 81 14.17 -2.78 13.87
CA SER A 81 13.71 -4.10 14.34
C SER A 81 14.81 -4.93 15.02
N CYS A 82 15.99 -4.38 15.20
CA CYS A 82 17.11 -5.06 15.84
C CYS A 82 17.19 -4.72 17.34
N PRO A 83 17.65 -5.67 18.18
CA PRO A 83 17.94 -5.37 19.57
C PRO A 83 18.95 -4.23 19.71
N GLY A 84 18.73 -3.35 20.69
CA GLY A 84 19.62 -2.21 20.95
C GLY A 84 19.46 -1.01 20.01
N TYR A 85 18.38 -0.97 19.24
CA TYR A 85 18.07 0.21 18.42
C TYR A 85 17.81 1.44 19.30
N GLU A 86 18.45 2.55 18.94
CA GLU A 86 18.28 3.83 19.64
C GLU A 86 16.98 4.51 19.19
N ASP A 87 15.96 4.43 20.01
CA ASP A 87 14.62 4.95 19.71
C ASP A 87 14.31 6.30 20.39
N ALA A 88 15.32 7.06 20.80
CA ALA A 88 15.16 8.34 21.50
C ALA A 88 14.35 9.38 20.70
N ALA A 89 14.40 9.31 19.37
CA ALA A 89 13.62 10.19 18.48
C ALA A 89 12.17 9.74 18.29
N TRP A 90 11.80 8.55 18.78
CA TRP A 90 10.44 8.04 18.65
C TRP A 90 9.53 8.61 19.73
N LYS A 91 8.27 8.83 19.40
CA LYS A 91 7.28 9.40 20.30
C LYS A 91 6.59 8.30 21.10
N PRO A 92 6.21 8.55 22.37
CA PRO A 92 5.35 7.63 23.13
C PRO A 92 4.07 7.31 22.36
N ALA A 93 3.62 6.06 22.40
CA ALA A 93 2.32 5.70 21.88
C ALA A 93 1.21 6.45 22.63
N VAL A 94 0.09 6.66 21.97
CA VAL A 94 -1.08 7.34 22.52
C VAL A 94 -2.27 6.40 22.42
N GLU A 95 -3.04 6.32 23.48
CA GLU A 95 -4.28 5.56 23.45
C GLU A 95 -5.30 6.25 22.54
N VAL A 96 -5.88 5.47 21.63
CA VAL A 96 -6.96 5.90 20.75
C VAL A 96 -8.24 5.24 21.24
N THR A 97 -9.13 6.03 21.82
CA THR A 97 -10.44 5.53 22.24
C THR A 97 -11.33 5.31 21.03
N LEU A 98 -12.31 4.43 21.14
CA LEU A 98 -13.32 4.20 20.09
C LEU A 98 -14.43 5.27 20.10
N GLU A 99 -14.43 6.16 21.06
CA GLU A 99 -15.45 7.21 21.17
C GLU A 99 -15.31 8.27 20.09
N ASN A 100 -16.43 8.75 19.59
CA ASN A 100 -16.52 9.86 18.63
C ASN A 100 -15.78 9.63 17.30
N HIS A 101 -15.53 8.40 16.89
CA HIS A 101 -15.06 8.13 15.53
C HIS A 101 -16.15 8.51 14.53
N VAL A 102 -15.74 9.14 13.46
CA VAL A 102 -16.65 9.65 12.43
C VAL A 102 -16.44 8.89 11.12
N SER A 103 -17.51 8.45 10.52
CA SER A 103 -17.52 7.90 9.16
C SER A 103 -18.44 8.69 8.25
N GLN A 104 -18.17 8.63 6.94
CA GLN A 104 -19.04 9.14 5.90
C GLN A 104 -19.26 8.01 4.90
N VAL A 105 -20.49 7.53 4.81
CA VAL A 105 -20.86 6.40 3.95
C VAL A 105 -22.07 6.80 3.10
N GLY A 106 -21.88 6.70 1.77
CA GLY A 106 -22.91 7.04 0.79
C GLY A 106 -23.02 8.53 0.49
N GLY A 107 -23.77 8.86 -0.55
CA GLY A 107 -23.84 10.16 -1.20
C GLY A 107 -24.52 11.30 -0.44
N GLY A 108 -24.59 11.24 0.85
CA GLY A 108 -25.03 12.36 1.67
C GLY A 108 -23.85 12.86 2.50
N ASN A 109 -23.33 14.02 2.25
CA ASN A 109 -22.17 14.61 2.94
C ASN A 109 -22.33 14.83 4.46
N VAL A 110 -23.07 13.98 5.15
CA VAL A 110 -23.31 14.08 6.58
C VAL A 110 -22.44 13.03 7.30
N PRO A 111 -21.39 13.47 8.00
CA PRO A 111 -20.60 12.59 8.84
C PRO A 111 -21.49 11.93 9.90
N LYS A 112 -21.27 10.64 10.13
CA LYS A 112 -21.96 9.86 11.16
C LYS A 112 -20.96 9.46 12.22
N VAL A 113 -21.31 9.69 13.49
CA VAL A 113 -20.57 9.13 14.61
C VAL A 113 -20.85 7.64 14.70
N ASN A 114 -19.79 6.85 14.76
CA ASN A 114 -19.90 5.39 14.85
C ASN A 114 -20.19 4.97 16.30
N ASP A 115 -21.06 3.98 16.42
CA ASP A 115 -21.34 3.30 17.69
C ASP A 115 -20.62 1.93 17.68
N TYR A 116 -19.65 1.78 18.55
CA TYR A 116 -18.89 0.54 18.73
C TYR A 116 -19.30 -0.25 19.98
N SER A 117 -20.43 0.06 20.62
CA SER A 117 -20.89 -0.63 21.83
C SER A 117 -21.06 -2.13 21.66
N ALA A 118 -21.40 -2.57 20.45
CA ALA A 118 -21.49 -3.96 20.06
C ALA A 118 -20.24 -4.55 19.39
N PHE A 119 -19.11 -3.81 19.44
CA PHE A 119 -17.89 -4.25 18.79
C PHE A 119 -17.21 -5.38 19.57
N HIS A 120 -16.97 -6.50 18.89
CA HIS A 120 -16.30 -7.65 19.46
C HIS A 120 -15.07 -8.03 18.63
N LEU A 121 -13.92 -8.10 19.28
CA LEU A 121 -12.70 -8.63 18.66
C LEU A 121 -12.83 -10.13 18.47
N LYS A 122 -12.54 -10.60 17.27
CA LYS A 122 -12.49 -12.02 16.93
C LYS A 122 -11.18 -12.34 16.23
N ALA A 123 -10.67 -13.54 16.45
CA ALA A 123 -9.56 -14.04 15.66
C ALA A 123 -9.98 -14.17 14.18
N GLN A 124 -9.04 -13.94 13.28
CA GLN A 124 -9.26 -14.18 11.86
C GLN A 124 -9.43 -15.69 11.63
N TYR A 125 -10.57 -16.09 11.08
CA TYR A 125 -10.91 -17.49 10.77
C TYR A 125 -10.81 -17.84 9.29
N GLY A 126 -10.53 -16.86 8.43
CA GLY A 126 -10.29 -17.07 7.01
C GLY A 126 -8.80 -17.27 6.70
N GLN A 127 -8.52 -17.68 5.48
CA GLN A 127 -7.13 -17.72 5.01
C GLN A 127 -6.57 -16.30 4.89
N THR A 128 -5.32 -16.11 5.31
CA THR A 128 -4.62 -14.84 5.14
C THR A 128 -4.20 -14.64 3.69
N VAL A 129 -4.15 -13.37 3.26
CA VAL A 129 -3.56 -13.00 1.97
C VAL A 129 -2.07 -13.29 1.99
N ARG A 130 -1.59 -14.00 0.97
CA ARG A 130 -0.17 -14.35 0.81
C ARG A 130 0.17 -14.51 -0.67
N ALA A 131 1.43 -14.33 -1.01
CA ALA A 131 1.94 -14.68 -2.32
C ALA A 131 1.87 -16.21 -2.52
N ILE A 132 1.18 -16.64 -3.56
CA ILE A 132 1.03 -18.05 -3.91
C ILE A 132 1.79 -18.41 -5.19
N GLN A 133 2.11 -17.41 -6.00
CA GLN A 133 2.79 -17.57 -7.28
C GLN A 133 3.54 -16.29 -7.61
N GLN A 134 4.63 -16.39 -8.32
CA GLN A 134 5.35 -15.28 -8.95
C GLN A 134 5.27 -15.42 -10.47
N LEU A 135 4.84 -14.36 -11.14
CA LEU A 135 4.74 -14.29 -12.59
C LEU A 135 5.70 -13.25 -13.15
N THR A 136 6.27 -13.54 -14.29
CA THR A 136 7.08 -12.58 -15.06
C THR A 136 6.23 -12.02 -16.20
N ALA A 137 6.36 -10.71 -16.48
CA ALA A 137 5.68 -10.08 -17.60
C ALA A 137 5.99 -10.84 -18.92
N ARG A 138 4.97 -11.08 -19.73
CA ARG A 138 5.10 -11.72 -21.05
C ARG A 138 5.73 -10.81 -22.08
N SER A 139 5.42 -9.52 -22.00
CA SER A 139 5.97 -8.50 -22.88
C SER A 139 6.07 -7.15 -22.19
N VAL A 140 6.92 -6.32 -22.75
CA VAL A 140 7.05 -4.90 -22.39
C VAL A 140 7.13 -4.08 -23.65
N GLU A 141 6.42 -2.96 -23.67
CA GLU A 141 6.39 -2.03 -24.80
C GLU A 141 6.62 -0.61 -24.30
N GLU A 142 7.53 0.12 -24.93
CA GLU A 142 7.63 1.57 -24.73
C GLU A 142 6.60 2.27 -25.62
N VAL A 143 5.44 2.55 -25.03
CA VAL A 143 4.29 3.15 -25.76
C VAL A 143 4.45 4.64 -26.00
N ARG A 144 5.26 5.30 -25.19
CA ARG A 144 5.68 6.70 -25.33
C ARG A 144 7.05 6.86 -24.66
N PRO A 145 7.86 7.89 -24.99
CA PRO A 145 9.15 8.10 -24.37
C PRO A 145 9.11 8.05 -22.85
N GLY A 146 9.83 7.09 -22.25
CA GLY A 146 9.88 6.87 -20.81
C GLY A 146 8.63 6.25 -20.20
N ILE A 147 7.67 5.76 -20.99
CA ILE A 147 6.45 5.08 -20.53
C ILE A 147 6.42 3.66 -21.05
N PHE A 148 6.60 2.72 -20.14
CA PHE A 148 6.62 1.29 -20.43
C PHE A 148 5.33 0.63 -19.97
N VAL A 149 4.71 -0.17 -20.83
CA VAL A 149 3.53 -0.98 -20.51
C VAL A 149 3.95 -2.45 -20.50
N TYR A 150 3.68 -3.11 -19.39
CA TYR A 150 3.96 -4.51 -19.15
C TYR A 150 2.66 -5.31 -19.25
N ASP A 151 2.67 -6.36 -20.05
CA ASP A 151 1.59 -7.33 -20.16
C ASP A 151 1.91 -8.57 -19.31
N MET A 152 1.12 -8.83 -18.29
CA MET A 152 1.27 -10.00 -17.42
C MET A 152 0.67 -11.26 -18.01
N GLY A 153 -0.09 -11.14 -19.12
CA GLY A 153 -0.69 -12.25 -19.85
C GLY A 153 -1.94 -12.85 -19.20
N GLN A 154 -2.33 -12.37 -18.05
CA GLN A 154 -3.59 -12.71 -17.39
C GLN A 154 -3.99 -11.62 -16.39
N ASN A 155 -5.28 -11.54 -16.11
CA ASN A 155 -5.77 -10.76 -14.97
C ASN A 155 -5.52 -11.55 -13.67
N MET A 156 -5.02 -10.84 -12.67
CA MET A 156 -4.74 -11.38 -11.34
C MET A 156 -4.82 -10.29 -10.28
N VAL A 157 -4.81 -10.68 -9.04
CA VAL A 157 -4.59 -9.78 -7.91
C VAL A 157 -3.19 -10.01 -7.39
N GLY A 158 -2.41 -8.94 -7.26
CA GLY A 158 -1.01 -9.05 -6.86
C GLY A 158 -0.35 -7.71 -6.56
N VAL A 159 0.93 -7.78 -6.30
CA VAL A 159 1.83 -6.64 -6.11
C VAL A 159 3.05 -6.80 -6.99
N PRO A 160 3.59 -5.72 -7.60
CA PRO A 160 4.77 -5.84 -8.43
C PRO A 160 6.03 -6.00 -7.58
N GLU A 161 7.01 -6.71 -8.15
CA GLU A 161 8.39 -6.68 -7.72
C GLU A 161 9.26 -6.19 -8.89
N ILE A 162 9.91 -5.05 -8.72
CA ILE A 162 10.69 -4.40 -9.78
C ILE A 162 12.07 -4.08 -9.26
N THR A 163 13.10 -4.61 -9.92
CA THR A 163 14.49 -4.27 -9.62
C THR A 163 14.94 -3.10 -10.49
N LEU A 164 15.40 -2.06 -9.84
CA LEU A 164 15.97 -0.88 -10.47
C LEU A 164 17.50 -0.91 -10.36
N HIS A 165 18.20 -0.50 -11.40
CA HIS A 165 19.65 -0.48 -11.44
C HIS A 165 20.17 0.91 -11.79
N GLY A 166 21.16 1.41 -11.05
CA GLY A 166 21.86 2.64 -11.36
C GLY A 166 20.97 3.88 -11.31
N MET A 167 19.98 3.89 -10.43
CA MET A 167 19.09 5.04 -10.26
C MET A 167 19.78 6.17 -9.50
N GLU A 168 19.44 7.40 -9.87
CA GLU A 168 19.76 8.58 -9.07
C GLU A 168 18.78 8.70 -7.91
N ALA A 169 19.24 9.19 -6.76
CA ALA A 169 18.36 9.44 -5.62
C ALA A 169 17.35 10.56 -5.93
N GLY A 170 16.13 10.40 -5.42
CA GLY A 170 15.05 11.38 -5.57
C GLY A 170 14.27 11.29 -6.88
N ARG A 171 14.51 10.27 -7.71
CA ARG A 171 13.68 10.01 -8.89
C ARG A 171 12.34 9.43 -8.47
N GLU A 172 11.25 9.99 -8.98
CA GLU A 172 9.90 9.46 -8.78
C GLU A 172 9.59 8.42 -9.86
N ILE A 173 9.30 7.20 -9.42
CA ILE A 173 8.84 6.10 -10.25
C ILE A 173 7.33 5.94 -10.01
N ASN A 174 6.55 6.07 -11.07
CA ASN A 174 5.09 5.92 -11.01
C ASN A 174 4.68 4.60 -11.64
N LEU A 175 3.99 3.79 -10.89
CA LEU A 175 3.38 2.53 -11.30
C LEU A 175 1.86 2.74 -11.39
N ARG A 176 1.26 2.31 -12.47
CA ARG A 176 -0.22 2.33 -12.64
C ARG A 176 -0.66 0.96 -13.09
N TYR A 177 -1.83 0.56 -12.64
CA TYR A 177 -2.36 -0.79 -12.85
C TYR A 177 -3.71 -0.72 -13.54
N ALA A 178 -3.97 -1.68 -14.43
CA ALA A 178 -5.23 -1.83 -15.13
C ALA A 178 -5.43 -3.30 -15.54
N GLU A 179 -6.64 -3.63 -15.93
CA GLU A 179 -6.99 -4.96 -16.41
C GLU A 179 -6.68 -5.16 -17.89
N GLY A 180 -6.54 -4.08 -18.67
CA GLY A 180 -6.27 -4.15 -20.10
C GLY A 180 -5.81 -2.82 -20.69
N LYS A 181 -5.56 -2.80 -21.99
CA LYS A 181 -5.26 -1.62 -22.80
C LYS A 181 -6.55 -0.98 -23.34
N TYR A 182 -6.47 0.28 -23.74
CA TYR A 182 -7.53 0.89 -24.51
C TYR A 182 -7.80 0.10 -25.79
N PRO A 183 -9.06 -0.19 -26.12
CA PRO A 183 -9.39 -0.83 -27.37
C PRO A 183 -9.19 0.14 -28.55
N ASP A 184 -8.88 -0.42 -29.72
CA ASP A 184 -8.74 0.34 -30.97
C ASP A 184 -10.13 0.80 -31.46
N LEU A 185 -10.59 1.91 -30.91
CA LEU A 185 -11.86 2.53 -31.24
C LEU A 185 -11.66 4.04 -31.45
N PRO A 186 -12.40 4.69 -32.40
CA PRO A 186 -12.21 6.11 -32.69
C PRO A 186 -12.33 7.04 -31.46
N ARG A 187 -13.18 6.67 -30.49
CA ARG A 187 -13.34 7.45 -29.25
C ARG A 187 -12.12 7.46 -28.34
N TYR A 188 -11.20 6.54 -28.57
CA TYR A 188 -9.97 6.42 -27.80
C TYR A 188 -8.71 6.77 -28.59
N ALA A 189 -8.87 7.40 -29.74
CA ALA A 189 -7.74 7.85 -30.56
C ALA A 189 -6.76 8.68 -29.73
N GLY A 190 -5.47 8.37 -29.87
CA GLY A 190 -4.39 8.97 -29.07
C GLY A 190 -4.07 8.23 -27.76
N ASN A 191 -4.79 7.14 -27.45
CA ASN A 191 -4.48 6.25 -26.30
C ASN A 191 -3.91 4.88 -26.72
N GLU A 192 -3.44 4.78 -27.95
CA GLU A 192 -2.91 3.52 -28.50
C GLU A 192 -1.79 2.97 -27.59
N GLY A 193 -1.90 1.69 -27.27
CA GLY A 193 -0.97 0.96 -26.40
C GLY A 193 -1.07 1.29 -24.91
N MET A 194 -1.77 2.36 -24.52
CA MET A 194 -1.91 2.75 -23.12
C MET A 194 -2.87 1.84 -22.35
N ILE A 195 -2.62 1.70 -21.06
CA ILE A 195 -3.52 0.98 -20.15
C ILE A 195 -4.84 1.76 -19.97
N MET A 196 -5.97 1.05 -19.94
CA MET A 196 -7.29 1.62 -19.76
C MET A 196 -7.57 1.85 -18.27
N LEU A 197 -7.81 3.10 -17.89
CA LEU A 197 -8.04 3.50 -16.50
C LEU A 197 -9.49 3.91 -16.22
N GLU A 198 -10.32 4.05 -17.25
CA GLU A 198 -11.70 4.51 -17.10
C GLU A 198 -12.60 3.46 -16.44
N ASN A 199 -12.29 2.16 -16.61
CA ASN A 199 -13.07 1.05 -16.06
C ASN A 199 -12.79 0.78 -14.58
N ILE A 200 -11.71 1.33 -14.01
CA ILE A 200 -11.37 1.16 -12.58
C ILE A 200 -12.09 2.16 -11.67
N ARG A 201 -13.06 2.87 -12.22
CA ARG A 201 -13.86 3.90 -11.54
C ARG A 201 -12.97 5.00 -10.93
N ALA A 202 -13.12 5.32 -9.67
CA ALA A 202 -12.35 6.36 -9.00
C ALA A 202 -11.10 5.84 -8.26
N ALA A 203 -10.75 4.57 -8.41
CA ALA A 203 -9.50 4.05 -7.86
C ALA A 203 -8.32 4.65 -8.61
N MET A 204 -7.31 5.15 -7.91
CA MET A 204 -6.09 5.62 -8.57
C MET A 204 -5.26 4.45 -9.08
N ALA A 205 -5.30 3.31 -8.39
CA ALA A 205 -4.54 2.10 -8.72
C ALA A 205 -3.08 2.46 -9.10
N GLN A 206 -2.40 3.17 -8.21
CA GLN A 206 -1.11 3.79 -8.49
C GLN A 206 -0.19 3.69 -7.29
N ASP A 207 1.00 3.15 -7.50
CA ASP A 207 2.08 3.27 -6.52
C ASP A 207 3.11 4.30 -6.99
N LYS A 208 3.69 5.00 -6.04
CA LYS A 208 4.80 5.94 -6.25
C LYS A 208 5.97 5.54 -5.39
N TYR A 209 7.13 5.47 -6.00
CA TYR A 209 8.37 5.16 -5.33
C TYR A 209 9.38 6.26 -5.58
N ILE A 210 9.95 6.82 -4.51
CA ILE A 210 11.03 7.81 -4.60
C ILE A 210 12.34 7.10 -4.27
N THR A 211 13.24 7.07 -5.24
CA THR A 211 14.49 6.31 -5.16
C THR A 211 15.48 6.89 -4.15
N LYS A 212 16.26 6.02 -3.52
CA LYS A 212 17.42 6.41 -2.68
C LYS A 212 18.74 6.41 -3.43
N GLY A 213 18.78 5.80 -4.62
CA GLY A 213 19.95 5.70 -5.50
C GLY A 213 20.62 4.33 -5.49
N GLY A 214 21.24 3.98 -6.61
CA GLY A 214 21.92 2.69 -6.78
C GLY A 214 21.01 1.57 -7.23
N GLU A 215 21.13 0.41 -6.60
CA GLU A 215 20.27 -0.75 -6.84
C GLU A 215 19.16 -0.82 -5.80
N GLU A 216 17.93 -0.95 -6.26
CA GLU A 216 16.74 -0.91 -5.41
C GLU A 216 15.69 -1.90 -5.91
N THR A 217 14.87 -2.41 -4.99
CA THR A 217 13.70 -3.21 -5.34
C THR A 217 12.43 -2.53 -4.86
N ILE A 218 11.53 -2.26 -5.79
CA ILE A 218 10.18 -1.78 -5.48
C ILE A 218 9.31 -3.01 -5.22
N ALA A 219 8.71 -3.08 -4.04
CA ALA A 219 7.75 -4.11 -3.66
C ALA A 219 6.74 -3.50 -2.67
N PRO A 220 5.64 -2.90 -3.17
CA PRO A 220 4.62 -2.29 -2.31
C PRO A 220 4.02 -3.31 -1.34
N ARG A 221 3.67 -2.86 -0.14
CA ARG A 221 3.17 -3.74 0.93
C ARG A 221 1.76 -3.40 1.40
N PHE A 222 1.31 -2.18 1.15
CA PHE A 222 0.03 -1.67 1.63
C PHE A 222 -0.97 -1.42 0.50
N THR A 223 -0.77 -2.11 -0.61
CA THR A 223 -1.64 -2.07 -1.79
C THR A 223 -1.89 -3.47 -2.30
N ILE A 224 -3.05 -3.71 -2.89
CA ILE A 224 -3.40 -4.94 -3.62
C ILE A 224 -4.16 -4.50 -4.86
N MET A 225 -3.61 -4.76 -6.03
CA MET A 225 -4.16 -4.27 -7.29
C MET A 225 -4.62 -5.41 -8.18
N ALA A 226 -5.70 -5.18 -8.94
CA ALA A 226 -6.03 -6.01 -10.09
C ALA A 226 -5.07 -5.63 -11.23
N ILE A 227 -4.27 -6.59 -11.68
CA ILE A 227 -3.19 -6.39 -12.64
C ILE A 227 -3.37 -7.35 -13.81
N GLY A 228 -3.73 -6.85 -14.96
CA GLY A 228 -3.57 -7.54 -16.25
C GLY A 228 -2.47 -6.86 -17.05
N MET A 229 -2.45 -5.52 -16.96
CA MET A 229 -1.50 -4.63 -17.57
C MET A 229 -0.95 -3.66 -16.52
N SER A 230 0.31 -3.30 -16.64
CA SER A 230 0.94 -2.32 -15.76
C SER A 230 1.71 -1.30 -16.54
N ARG A 231 1.67 -0.05 -16.11
CA ARG A 231 2.41 1.05 -16.70
C ARG A 231 3.44 1.60 -15.74
N LEU A 232 4.66 1.70 -16.21
CA LEU A 232 5.77 2.31 -15.47
C LEU A 232 6.21 3.59 -16.20
N ARG A 233 6.42 4.66 -15.46
CA ARG A 233 6.91 5.95 -15.93
C ARG A 233 8.16 6.36 -15.17
N ALA A 234 9.01 7.13 -15.84
CA ALA A 234 10.28 7.72 -15.37
C ALA A 234 11.49 6.80 -15.51
N LEU A 235 11.44 5.79 -16.37
CA LEU A 235 12.60 5.02 -16.76
C LEU A 235 13.10 5.41 -18.15
N THR A 236 14.39 5.26 -18.36
CA THR A 236 15.02 5.42 -19.69
C THR A 236 15.13 4.09 -20.43
N ARG A 237 14.91 2.98 -19.73
CA ARG A 237 14.89 1.62 -20.27
C ARG A 237 13.96 0.73 -19.43
N PRO A 238 13.42 -0.36 -20.01
CA PRO A 238 12.59 -1.29 -19.24
C PRO A 238 13.41 -2.00 -18.15
N CYS A 239 12.76 -2.27 -17.02
CA CYS A 239 13.31 -3.06 -15.93
C CYS A 239 12.67 -4.44 -15.89
N PRO A 240 13.34 -5.46 -15.33
CA PRO A 240 12.69 -6.74 -15.01
C PRO A 240 11.49 -6.52 -14.10
N TRP A 241 10.35 -7.08 -14.48
CA TRP A 241 9.09 -6.97 -13.73
C TRP A 241 8.55 -8.36 -13.43
N LYS A 242 8.23 -8.57 -12.16
CA LYS A 242 7.57 -9.78 -11.67
C LYS A 242 6.39 -9.39 -10.77
N VAL A 243 5.43 -10.26 -10.64
CA VAL A 243 4.25 -10.13 -9.73
C VAL A 243 4.03 -11.44 -8.99
#